data_77e55c26427571db08fb782a6d290010
#
_entry.id   77e55c26427571db08fb782a6d290010
#
_cell.length_a   1.000
_cell.length_b   1.000
_cell.length_c   1.000
_cell.angle_alpha   90.00
_cell.angle_beta   90.00
_cell.angle_gamma   90.00
#
_symmetry.space_group_name_H-M   'P 1'
#
loop_
_entity.id
_entity.type
_entity.pdbx_description
1 polymer ?
#
loop_
_entity_poly.entity_id
_entity_poly.type
_entity_poly.pdbx_seq_one_letter_code
_entity_poly.pdbx_strand_id
1 'polypeptide(L)'
;MQKKCCKCPGSFEITDEDLVFYDKVSPIINKKKHRIPTPTLCTPCREQRRLAIPNVRNFYSRECNLCQKMMVSAYASDQLFTVYCQECWWGDKWDELTYGVDVDFSRPFIEQMQELQLKVPRLTLMNKAAENSEFCIYAGFNKNCYLAIAGSWYNEDCLYGTCFDHSKNSVDCSFLSYGELCYECIYGTKLYNCVYCVDSSDSSDCLFSFNLRGCRNCILSSNIRNKQYYIRNKQCTKQEFDEIRSMISRYEIFQKYLTEFHKWRKTLLRPANYNINCEDCIGDYLRNCKNVVNGFIGNGVEDAKNVFMVEYSKDFMDCCFAGYDNAQLFYECIAAGIGGQRNQFCFQNWSCNDILYCDTPQSSSDCFGCICIRNKQFCILNKQYSKNEYQELVPRIIDLMKKHGEWGEFFPSSYSPFAYNETFAQDYYPLAKKEALMNNLKWREDTNEILKVDRTIPSSNLPDSIHDIPDDILNWAVICAETGKPYRIVKQELYYYRSQNLPVPRLHYDARNKHRIQLHNLNKIHKKQCDKCNKEMHTVYSTDCSETVFCEECYLKEVY
;
A
#
# COMPACT_ATOMS: atom_id res chain seq x y z
N MET A 1 8.09 -23.93 17.90
CA MET A 1 9.49 -24.36 17.65
C MET A 1 10.29 -23.17 17.17
N GLN A 2 11.57 -23.04 17.60
CA GLN A 2 12.44 -21.93 17.17
C GLN A 2 13.18 -22.28 15.88
N LYS A 3 13.24 -21.34 14.93
CA LYS A 3 13.99 -21.45 13.67
C LYS A 3 14.93 -20.25 13.47
N LYS A 4 16.08 -20.47 12.84
CA LYS A 4 16.97 -19.39 12.38
C LYS A 4 16.50 -18.93 10.99
N CYS A 5 16.54 -17.63 10.75
CA CYS A 5 16.25 -17.07 9.43
C CYS A 5 17.42 -17.35 8.46
N CYS A 6 17.12 -17.80 7.24
CA CYS A 6 18.15 -18.05 6.23
C CYS A 6 18.72 -16.76 5.59
N LYS A 7 18.05 -15.60 5.80
CA LYS A 7 18.44 -14.31 5.18
C LYS A 7 19.08 -13.34 6.16
N CYS A 8 18.67 -13.32 7.42
CA CYS A 8 19.19 -12.39 8.43
C CYS A 8 19.63 -13.15 9.68
N PRO A 9 20.42 -12.56 10.60
CA PRO A 9 20.89 -13.23 11.81
C PRO A 9 19.78 -13.53 12.85
N GLY A 10 18.53 -13.10 12.58
CA GLY A 10 17.41 -13.27 13.50
C GLY A 10 16.91 -14.70 13.60
N SER A 11 16.22 -14.99 14.70
CA SER A 11 15.43 -16.21 14.89
C SER A 11 13.95 -15.86 14.99
N PHE A 12 13.08 -16.82 14.72
CA PHE A 12 11.63 -16.67 14.81
C PHE A 12 10.99 -17.95 15.30
N GLU A 13 9.81 -17.81 15.88
CA GLU A 13 9.03 -18.92 16.39
C GLU A 13 7.98 -19.38 15.38
N ILE A 14 7.80 -20.67 15.26
CA ILE A 14 6.65 -21.33 14.66
C ILE A 14 5.83 -21.92 15.79
N THR A 15 4.62 -21.41 16.00
CA THR A 15 3.69 -21.87 17.03
C THR A 15 2.90 -23.10 16.58
N ASP A 16 2.17 -23.74 17.49
CA ASP A 16 1.32 -24.87 17.13
C ASP A 16 0.13 -24.41 16.26
N GLU A 17 -0.37 -23.20 16.49
CA GLU A 17 -1.40 -22.58 15.62
C GLU A 17 -0.89 -22.36 14.20
N ASP A 18 0.39 -21.99 14.03
CA ASP A 18 1.01 -21.87 12.71
C ASP A 18 1.03 -23.22 11.99
N LEU A 19 1.36 -24.30 12.69
CA LEU A 19 1.35 -25.66 12.12
C LEU A 19 -0.06 -26.09 11.68
N VAL A 20 -1.07 -25.76 12.47
CA VAL A 20 -2.48 -26.00 12.13
C VAL A 20 -2.85 -25.20 10.86
N PHE A 21 -2.43 -23.94 10.78
CA PHE A 21 -2.69 -23.10 9.61
C PHE A 21 -2.01 -23.67 8.36
N TYR A 22 -0.72 -24.04 8.39
CA TYR A 22 -0.01 -24.63 7.24
C TYR A 22 -0.67 -25.94 6.79
N ASP A 23 -1.15 -26.76 7.72
CA ASP A 23 -1.91 -27.96 7.34
C ASP A 23 -3.25 -27.59 6.68
N LYS A 24 -3.95 -26.58 7.21
CA LYS A 24 -5.25 -26.09 6.69
C LYS A 24 -5.15 -25.57 5.26
N VAL A 25 -4.13 -24.77 4.95
CA VAL A 25 -3.93 -24.17 3.60
C VAL A 25 -3.22 -25.09 2.63
N SER A 26 -2.74 -26.26 3.08
CA SER A 26 -2.07 -27.22 2.21
C SER A 26 -3.01 -27.80 1.16
N PRO A 27 -2.69 -27.70 -0.14
CA PRO A 27 -3.61 -28.11 -1.20
C PRO A 27 -3.86 -29.62 -1.21
N ILE A 28 -5.09 -30.01 -1.57
CA ILE A 28 -5.49 -31.40 -1.74
C ILE A 28 -5.68 -31.65 -3.24
N ILE A 29 -4.77 -32.42 -3.84
CA ILE A 29 -4.76 -32.74 -5.27
C ILE A 29 -4.81 -34.24 -5.42
N ASN A 30 -5.68 -34.72 -6.27
CA ASN A 30 -5.93 -36.17 -6.46
C ASN A 30 -6.14 -36.90 -5.11
N LYS A 31 -6.96 -36.35 -4.23
CA LYS A 31 -7.27 -36.86 -2.87
C LYS A 31 -6.07 -36.95 -1.92
N LYS A 32 -4.90 -36.47 -2.30
CA LYS A 32 -3.70 -36.41 -1.47
C LYS A 32 -3.41 -34.98 -1.04
N LYS A 33 -3.16 -34.78 0.26
CA LYS A 33 -2.73 -33.49 0.81
C LYS A 33 -1.22 -33.30 0.56
N HIS A 34 -0.86 -32.17 -0.04
CA HIS A 34 0.52 -31.78 -0.29
C HIS A 34 0.92 -30.71 0.73
N ARG A 35 1.49 -31.13 1.86
CA ARG A 35 1.82 -30.26 2.98
C ARG A 35 2.77 -29.14 2.57
N ILE A 36 2.41 -27.92 2.93
CA ILE A 36 3.28 -26.75 2.83
C ILE A 36 4.24 -26.79 4.01
N PRO A 37 5.56 -26.74 3.78
CA PRO A 37 6.56 -26.73 4.86
C PRO A 37 6.52 -25.41 5.64
N THR A 38 7.06 -25.42 6.84
CA THR A 38 7.27 -24.19 7.61
C THR A 38 8.29 -23.27 6.92
N PRO A 39 8.09 -21.94 6.91
CA PRO A 39 8.93 -21.01 6.18
C PRO A 39 10.40 -21.04 6.64
N THR A 40 11.31 -20.67 5.74
CA THR A 40 12.74 -20.55 6.03
C THR A 40 13.16 -19.16 6.46
N LEU A 41 12.34 -18.16 6.18
CA LEU A 41 12.59 -16.74 6.51
C LEU A 41 11.72 -16.28 7.70
N CYS A 42 12.25 -15.38 8.51
CA CYS A 42 11.48 -14.69 9.55
C CYS A 42 10.43 -13.75 8.94
N THR A 43 9.42 -13.38 9.73
CA THR A 43 8.30 -12.52 9.30
C THR A 43 8.74 -11.24 8.58
N PRO A 44 9.68 -10.41 9.10
CA PRO A 44 10.11 -9.21 8.39
C PRO A 44 10.78 -9.51 7.04
N CYS A 45 11.56 -10.59 6.94
CA CYS A 45 12.20 -10.97 5.68
C CYS A 45 11.19 -11.48 4.64
N ARG A 46 10.12 -12.18 5.06
CA ARG A 46 9.01 -12.59 4.19
C ARG A 46 8.22 -11.37 3.71
N GLU A 47 7.90 -10.44 4.61
CA GLU A 47 7.20 -9.21 4.27
C GLU A 47 8.01 -8.35 3.28
N GLN A 48 9.29 -8.10 3.56
CA GLN A 48 10.18 -7.40 2.65
C GLN A 48 10.22 -8.06 1.25
N ARG A 49 10.27 -9.40 1.20
CA ARG A 49 10.26 -10.18 -0.06
C ARG A 49 8.98 -9.95 -0.85
N ARG A 50 7.81 -9.98 -0.20
CA ARG A 50 6.52 -9.71 -0.85
C ARG A 50 6.42 -8.26 -1.32
N LEU A 51 6.76 -7.31 -0.48
CA LEU A 51 6.72 -5.87 -0.81
C LEU A 51 7.71 -5.47 -1.93
N ALA A 52 8.74 -6.29 -2.19
CA ALA A 52 9.68 -6.08 -3.28
C ALA A 52 9.16 -6.52 -4.67
N ILE A 53 7.89 -6.98 -4.77
CA ILE A 53 7.31 -7.37 -6.06
C ILE A 53 6.56 -6.20 -6.74
N PRO A 54 5.61 -5.48 -6.11
CA PRO A 54 4.80 -4.48 -6.81
C PRO A 54 5.46 -3.10 -6.91
N ASN A 55 5.45 -2.52 -8.11
CA ASN A 55 5.70 -1.08 -8.31
C ASN A 55 4.39 -0.32 -8.10
N VAL A 56 4.44 0.77 -7.34
CA VAL A 56 3.24 1.53 -6.97
C VAL A 56 3.29 3.01 -7.31
N ARG A 57 4.44 3.56 -7.68
CA ARG A 57 4.61 5.01 -7.88
C ARG A 57 5.36 5.42 -9.12
N ASN A 58 6.12 4.50 -9.70
CA ASN A 58 6.96 4.84 -10.83
C ASN A 58 6.19 4.55 -12.11
N PHE A 59 5.87 5.61 -12.85
CA PHE A 59 5.11 5.54 -14.09
C PHE A 59 5.98 6.00 -15.26
N TYR A 60 5.82 5.31 -16.37
CA TYR A 60 6.59 5.50 -17.58
C TYR A 60 5.68 5.69 -18.76
N SER A 61 6.13 6.47 -19.74
CA SER A 61 5.47 6.57 -21.02
C SER A 61 6.04 5.53 -21.97
N ARG A 62 5.19 4.67 -22.54
CA ARG A 62 5.59 3.69 -23.56
C ARG A 62 4.47 3.40 -24.54
N GLU A 63 4.80 2.79 -25.66
CA GLU A 63 3.81 2.29 -26.62
C GLU A 63 3.24 0.93 -26.16
N CYS A 64 1.94 0.75 -26.40
CA CYS A 64 1.29 -0.56 -26.28
C CYS A 64 1.84 -1.50 -27.34
N ASN A 65 2.34 -2.66 -26.95
CA ASN A 65 2.92 -3.61 -27.91
C ASN A 65 1.89 -4.21 -28.89
N LEU A 66 0.57 -4.02 -28.68
CA LEU A 66 -0.46 -4.52 -29.59
C LEU A 66 -1.01 -3.43 -30.53
N CYS A 67 -1.44 -2.28 -29.99
CA CYS A 67 -2.10 -1.23 -30.77
C CYS A 67 -1.22 -0.01 -31.06
N GLN A 68 0.01 0.05 -30.57
CA GLN A 68 1.00 1.12 -30.74
C GLN A 68 0.60 2.49 -30.16
N LYS A 69 -0.52 2.59 -29.46
CA LYS A 69 -0.90 3.83 -28.75
C LYS A 69 0.06 4.09 -27.59
N MET A 70 0.45 5.33 -27.42
CA MET A 70 1.17 5.78 -26.21
C MET A 70 0.29 5.58 -24.98
N MET A 71 0.88 5.07 -23.91
CA MET A 71 0.17 4.78 -22.66
C MET A 71 1.06 5.04 -21.46
N VAL A 72 0.43 5.26 -20.29
CA VAL A 72 1.09 5.25 -19.00
C VAL A 72 1.24 3.80 -18.53
N SER A 73 2.40 3.44 -18.01
CA SER A 73 2.73 2.08 -17.64
C SER A 73 3.58 2.02 -16.36
N ALA A 74 3.40 0.97 -15.57
CA ALA A 74 4.33 0.61 -14.50
C ALA A 74 5.66 0.05 -15.04
N TYR A 75 5.69 -0.37 -16.30
CA TYR A 75 6.86 -0.97 -16.95
C TYR A 75 7.54 0.06 -17.83
N ALA A 76 8.81 0.32 -17.60
CA ALA A 76 9.59 1.23 -18.44
C ALA A 76 9.78 0.68 -19.87
N SER A 77 9.98 1.59 -20.84
CA SER A 77 10.09 1.22 -22.26
C SER A 77 11.34 0.40 -22.59
N ASP A 78 12.39 0.48 -21.76
CA ASP A 78 13.64 -0.27 -21.88
C ASP A 78 13.56 -1.70 -21.31
N GLN A 79 12.45 -2.05 -20.62
CA GLN A 79 12.23 -3.40 -20.10
C GLN A 79 11.72 -4.35 -21.20
N LEU A 80 12.18 -5.60 -21.15
CA LEU A 80 11.89 -6.63 -22.17
C LEU A 80 10.45 -7.20 -22.13
N PHE A 81 9.59 -6.68 -21.25
CA PHE A 81 8.23 -7.17 -21.12
C PHE A 81 7.34 -6.71 -22.28
N THR A 82 6.53 -7.64 -22.79
CA THR A 82 5.38 -7.30 -23.63
C THR A 82 4.29 -6.69 -22.74
N VAL A 83 3.86 -5.46 -23.05
CA VAL A 83 2.88 -4.75 -22.23
C VAL A 83 1.75 -4.20 -23.11
N TYR A 84 0.52 -4.47 -22.71
CA TYR A 84 -0.68 -4.02 -23.39
C TYR A 84 -1.42 -2.96 -22.59
N CYS A 85 -2.04 -2.01 -23.28
CA CYS A 85 -2.96 -1.04 -22.64
C CYS A 85 -4.21 -1.76 -22.10
N GLN A 86 -5.00 -1.06 -21.29
CA GLN A 86 -6.23 -1.61 -20.69
C GLN A 86 -7.16 -2.23 -21.74
N GLU A 87 -7.47 -1.49 -22.81
CA GLU A 87 -8.35 -1.93 -23.88
C GLU A 87 -7.84 -3.19 -24.59
N CYS A 88 -6.54 -3.23 -24.91
CA CYS A 88 -5.94 -4.37 -25.60
C CYS A 88 -5.83 -5.61 -24.68
N TRP A 89 -5.49 -5.41 -23.41
CA TRP A 89 -5.29 -6.52 -22.49
C TRP A 89 -6.60 -7.21 -22.11
N TRP A 90 -7.67 -6.44 -21.92
CA TRP A 90 -9.00 -7.00 -21.64
C TRP A 90 -9.76 -7.44 -22.89
N GLY A 91 -9.30 -7.05 -24.07
CA GLY A 91 -9.92 -7.42 -25.35
C GLY A 91 -9.59 -8.84 -25.82
N ASP A 92 -10.24 -9.26 -26.90
CA ASP A 92 -10.18 -10.63 -27.45
C ASP A 92 -9.09 -10.84 -28.51
N LYS A 93 -8.20 -9.83 -28.70
CA LYS A 93 -7.16 -9.89 -29.76
C LYS A 93 -5.94 -10.73 -29.40
N TRP A 94 -5.92 -11.30 -28.21
CA TRP A 94 -4.87 -12.20 -27.75
C TRP A 94 -5.45 -13.25 -26.79
N ASP A 95 -4.79 -14.40 -26.73
CA ASP A 95 -5.17 -15.48 -25.82
C ASP A 95 -3.92 -15.91 -25.05
N GLU A 96 -4.02 -15.90 -23.74
CA GLU A 96 -2.95 -16.30 -22.82
C GLU A 96 -2.51 -17.75 -22.97
N LEU A 97 -3.38 -18.62 -23.48
CA LEU A 97 -3.05 -20.04 -23.72
C LEU A 97 -2.07 -20.25 -24.88
N THR A 98 -1.98 -19.30 -25.81
CA THR A 98 -1.02 -19.38 -26.93
C THR A 98 0.45 -19.29 -26.48
N TYR A 99 0.68 -18.82 -25.27
CA TYR A 99 2.01 -18.74 -24.62
C TYR A 99 2.32 -19.96 -23.77
N GLY A 100 1.37 -20.90 -23.64
CA GLY A 100 1.49 -22.09 -22.80
C GLY A 100 2.68 -22.96 -23.19
N VAL A 101 3.42 -23.44 -22.16
CA VAL A 101 4.57 -24.32 -22.33
C VAL A 101 4.43 -25.57 -21.48
N ASP A 102 5.07 -26.65 -21.91
CA ASP A 102 5.18 -27.86 -21.12
C ASP A 102 6.20 -27.68 -19.99
N VAL A 103 5.98 -28.36 -18.87
CA VAL A 103 6.91 -28.32 -17.74
C VAL A 103 8.17 -29.13 -18.09
N ASP A 104 9.31 -28.49 -17.98
CA ASP A 104 10.62 -29.12 -18.05
C ASP A 104 11.03 -29.64 -16.66
N PHE A 105 10.94 -30.92 -16.44
CA PHE A 105 11.27 -31.58 -15.18
C PHE A 105 12.79 -31.67 -14.89
N SER A 106 13.64 -31.20 -15.79
CA SER A 106 15.10 -31.22 -15.60
C SER A 106 15.65 -29.98 -14.86
N ARG A 107 14.86 -28.90 -14.71
CA ARG A 107 15.30 -27.63 -14.14
C ARG A 107 14.27 -26.99 -13.19
N PRO A 108 14.65 -25.99 -12.37
CA PRO A 108 13.77 -25.32 -11.40
C PRO A 108 12.48 -24.81 -12.03
N PHE A 109 11.37 -24.89 -11.29
CA PHE A 109 10.06 -24.47 -11.80
C PHE A 109 9.91 -22.94 -11.88
N ILE A 110 10.44 -22.21 -10.88
CA ILE A 110 10.36 -20.74 -10.85
C ILE A 110 11.15 -20.10 -12.00
N GLU A 111 12.26 -20.70 -12.44
CA GLU A 111 12.99 -20.24 -13.63
C GLU A 111 12.13 -20.30 -14.90
N GLN A 112 11.35 -21.37 -15.07
CA GLN A 112 10.44 -21.53 -16.21
C GLN A 112 9.33 -20.47 -16.17
N MET A 113 8.84 -20.13 -14.98
CA MET A 113 7.89 -19.03 -14.80
C MET A 113 8.51 -17.67 -15.16
N GLN A 114 9.78 -17.43 -14.82
CA GLN A 114 10.47 -16.19 -15.17
C GLN A 114 10.62 -16.02 -16.69
N GLU A 115 10.90 -17.10 -17.41
CA GLU A 115 10.93 -17.09 -18.88
C GLU A 115 9.55 -16.85 -19.48
N LEU A 116 8.51 -17.46 -18.91
CA LEU A 116 7.14 -17.25 -19.35
C LEU A 116 6.68 -15.81 -19.10
N GLN A 117 7.09 -15.21 -17.97
CA GLN A 117 6.79 -13.84 -17.61
C GLN A 117 7.25 -12.81 -18.65
N LEU A 118 8.35 -13.07 -19.36
CA LEU A 118 8.87 -12.19 -20.42
C LEU A 118 8.06 -12.27 -21.72
N LYS A 119 7.34 -13.38 -21.93
CA LYS A 119 6.60 -13.66 -23.18
C LYS A 119 5.14 -13.24 -23.09
N VAL A 120 4.49 -13.51 -21.96
CA VAL A 120 3.05 -13.27 -21.78
C VAL A 120 2.78 -11.75 -21.64
N PRO A 121 1.84 -11.18 -22.41
CA PRO A 121 1.50 -9.77 -22.30
C PRO A 121 1.03 -9.36 -20.89
N ARG A 122 1.65 -8.34 -20.34
CA ARG A 122 1.31 -7.77 -19.04
C ARG A 122 0.35 -6.60 -19.17
N LEU A 123 -0.52 -6.44 -18.20
CA LEU A 123 -1.38 -5.26 -18.10
C LEU A 123 -0.54 -4.04 -17.71
N THR A 124 -0.71 -2.94 -18.44
CA THR A 124 0.05 -1.70 -18.23
C THR A 124 -0.01 -1.19 -16.77
N LEU A 125 -1.21 -1.15 -16.20
CA LEU A 125 -1.48 -0.74 -14.82
C LEU A 125 -2.66 -1.55 -14.27
N MET A 126 -2.57 -1.99 -13.03
CA MET A 126 -3.70 -2.61 -12.34
C MET A 126 -4.65 -1.50 -11.85
N ASN A 127 -5.55 -1.07 -12.73
CA ASN A 127 -6.53 -0.02 -12.50
C ASN A 127 -7.87 -0.42 -13.11
N LYS A 128 -8.90 -0.59 -12.28
CA LYS A 128 -10.21 -1.13 -12.70
C LYS A 128 -11.24 -0.01 -12.85
N ALA A 129 -11.96 0.03 -13.99
CA ALA A 129 -13.08 0.94 -14.22
C ALA A 129 -12.76 2.41 -13.88
N ALA A 130 -11.59 2.87 -14.31
CA ALA A 130 -11.12 4.22 -14.10
C ALA A 130 -11.67 5.19 -15.17
N GLU A 131 -12.11 6.37 -14.73
CA GLU A 131 -12.51 7.48 -15.60
C GLU A 131 -11.54 8.63 -15.40
N ASN A 132 -10.83 9.07 -16.47
CA ASN A 132 -9.81 10.13 -16.42
C ASN A 132 -8.80 9.96 -15.26
N SER A 133 -8.34 8.73 -15.04
CA SER A 133 -7.50 8.36 -13.88
C SER A 133 -6.37 7.42 -14.31
N GLU A 134 -5.67 7.76 -15.39
CA GLU A 134 -4.67 6.92 -16.05
C GLU A 134 -3.38 6.74 -15.22
N PHE A 135 -3.12 7.64 -14.26
CA PHE A 135 -1.96 7.57 -13.36
C PHE A 135 -2.31 6.93 -12.01
N CYS A 136 -3.22 5.97 -11.98
CA CYS A 136 -3.59 5.23 -10.77
C CYS A 136 -3.21 3.75 -10.92
N ILE A 137 -2.74 3.14 -9.84
CA ILE A 137 -2.36 1.73 -9.82
C ILE A 137 -2.79 1.06 -8.50
N TYR A 138 -3.15 -0.24 -8.57
CA TYR A 138 -3.81 -0.96 -7.49
C TYR A 138 -5.03 -0.19 -6.96
N ALA A 139 -5.84 0.26 -7.90
CA ALA A 139 -6.93 1.18 -7.68
C ALA A 139 -8.15 0.79 -8.54
N GLY A 140 -9.32 1.34 -8.23
CA GLY A 140 -10.49 1.09 -9.05
C GLY A 140 -11.66 2.03 -8.78
N PHE A 141 -12.54 2.16 -9.79
CA PHE A 141 -13.74 2.98 -9.74
C PHE A 141 -13.45 4.45 -9.36
N ASN A 142 -12.28 4.93 -9.74
CA ASN A 142 -11.85 6.30 -9.51
C ASN A 142 -12.19 7.19 -10.70
N LYS A 143 -12.57 8.43 -10.42
CA LYS A 143 -12.89 9.45 -11.41
C LYS A 143 -12.04 10.69 -11.21
N ASN A 144 -11.41 11.18 -12.29
CA ASN A 144 -10.55 12.37 -12.28
C ASN A 144 -9.43 12.31 -11.21
N CYS A 145 -8.91 11.13 -10.90
CA CYS A 145 -7.87 10.96 -9.89
C CYS A 145 -6.48 10.91 -10.52
N TYR A 146 -5.50 11.49 -9.83
CA TYR A 146 -4.12 11.51 -10.27
C TYR A 146 -3.18 11.04 -9.16
N LEU A 147 -2.40 9.99 -9.39
CA LEU A 147 -1.53 9.35 -8.41
C LEU A 147 -2.29 8.94 -7.12
N ALA A 148 -3.52 8.45 -7.27
CA ALA A 148 -4.27 7.77 -6.22
C ALA A 148 -3.95 6.27 -6.32
N ILE A 149 -3.17 5.76 -5.37
CA ILE A 149 -2.49 4.46 -5.49
C ILE A 149 -2.77 3.54 -4.32
N ALA A 150 -2.41 2.26 -4.48
CA ALA A 150 -2.28 1.29 -3.40
C ALA A 150 -3.53 1.09 -2.54
N GLY A 151 -4.62 0.63 -3.14
CA GLY A 151 -5.89 0.40 -2.45
C GLY A 151 -6.81 1.64 -2.47
N SER A 152 -6.72 2.44 -3.54
CA SER A 152 -7.58 3.62 -3.73
C SER A 152 -8.83 3.26 -4.52
N TRP A 153 -10.00 3.28 -3.85
CA TRP A 153 -11.26 2.80 -4.41
C TRP A 153 -12.38 3.84 -4.29
N TYR A 154 -13.20 3.96 -5.36
CA TYR A 154 -14.42 4.79 -5.37
C TYR A 154 -14.18 6.27 -5.06
N ASN A 155 -13.10 6.86 -5.58
CA ASN A 155 -12.75 8.25 -5.31
C ASN A 155 -13.06 9.17 -6.48
N GLU A 156 -13.28 10.44 -6.20
CA GLU A 156 -13.51 11.49 -7.19
C GLU A 156 -12.62 12.70 -6.89
N ASP A 157 -11.92 13.21 -7.93
CA ASP A 157 -11.06 14.40 -7.82
C ASP A 157 -9.98 14.33 -6.71
N CYS A 158 -9.39 13.13 -6.49
CA CYS A 158 -8.36 12.93 -5.50
C CYS A 158 -6.95 12.85 -6.12
N LEU A 159 -5.97 13.51 -5.48
CA LEU A 159 -4.61 13.65 -6.01
C LEU A 159 -3.55 13.20 -5.00
N TYR A 160 -2.49 12.53 -5.46
CA TYR A 160 -1.25 12.25 -4.73
C TYR A 160 -1.45 11.49 -3.41
N GLY A 161 -2.31 10.47 -3.39
CA GLY A 161 -2.61 9.78 -2.15
C GLY A 161 -2.47 8.27 -2.20
N THR A 162 -2.36 7.69 -1.02
CA THR A 162 -2.27 6.24 -0.81
C THR A 162 -3.47 5.78 -0.01
N CYS A 163 -4.21 4.77 -0.50
CA CYS A 163 -5.39 4.23 0.18
C CYS A 163 -6.46 5.28 0.47
N PHE A 164 -6.88 5.96 -0.56
CA PHE A 164 -8.13 6.69 -0.52
C PHE A 164 -9.31 5.74 -0.68
N ASP A 165 -10.32 5.87 0.15
CA ASP A 165 -11.53 5.08 0.05
C ASP A 165 -12.77 5.99 0.13
N HIS A 166 -13.65 5.93 -0.92
CA HIS A 166 -14.86 6.75 -0.99
C HIS A 166 -14.63 8.25 -0.68
N SER A 167 -13.50 8.79 -1.11
CA SER A 167 -13.08 10.16 -0.80
C SER A 167 -13.23 11.08 -2.02
N LYS A 168 -13.41 12.38 -1.75
CA LYS A 168 -13.59 13.40 -2.80
C LYS A 168 -12.72 14.63 -2.58
N ASN A 169 -12.31 15.27 -3.69
CA ASN A 169 -11.62 16.55 -3.66
C ASN A 169 -10.51 16.59 -2.59
N SER A 170 -9.71 15.54 -2.47
CA SER A 170 -8.70 15.44 -1.41
C SER A 170 -7.30 15.26 -2.00
N VAL A 171 -6.31 15.90 -1.37
CA VAL A 171 -4.95 15.98 -1.91
C VAL A 171 -3.94 15.57 -0.84
N ASP A 172 -2.93 14.78 -1.24
CA ASP A 172 -1.81 14.39 -0.37
C ASP A 172 -2.22 13.68 0.93
N CYS A 173 -3.23 12.81 0.89
CA CYS A 173 -3.67 12.07 2.06
C CYS A 173 -3.23 10.60 2.01
N SER A 174 -3.16 9.96 3.18
CA SER A 174 -2.87 8.53 3.30
C SER A 174 -3.87 7.88 4.26
N PHE A 175 -4.45 6.73 3.84
CA PHE A 175 -5.45 6.01 4.65
C PHE A 175 -6.65 6.90 5.02
N LEU A 176 -7.21 7.57 4.02
CA LEU A 176 -8.36 8.44 4.16
C LEU A 176 -9.62 7.76 3.63
N SER A 177 -10.60 7.50 4.50
CA SER A 177 -11.90 6.94 4.12
C SER A 177 -13.02 7.95 4.33
N TYR A 178 -13.87 8.11 3.30
CA TYR A 178 -15.00 9.04 3.33
C TYR A 178 -14.58 10.49 3.65
N GLY A 179 -13.41 10.90 3.16
CA GLY A 179 -12.91 12.26 3.32
C GLY A 179 -13.32 13.17 2.18
N GLU A 180 -13.55 14.43 2.47
CA GLU A 180 -13.84 15.45 1.46
C GLU A 180 -13.09 16.74 1.77
N LEU A 181 -12.49 17.35 0.73
CA LEU A 181 -11.71 18.59 0.84
C LEU A 181 -10.54 18.49 1.83
N CYS A 182 -9.94 17.31 1.98
CA CYS A 182 -8.85 17.06 2.91
C CYS A 182 -7.47 17.29 2.28
N TYR A 183 -6.54 17.83 3.07
CA TYR A 183 -5.15 18.05 2.66
C TYR A 183 -4.17 17.50 3.71
N GLU A 184 -3.24 16.63 3.29
CA GLU A 184 -2.20 16.04 4.15
C GLU A 184 -2.77 15.34 5.41
N CYS A 185 -3.98 14.75 5.30
CA CYS A 185 -4.58 13.99 6.38
C CYS A 185 -4.11 12.52 6.35
N ILE A 186 -3.88 11.94 7.53
CA ILE A 186 -3.37 10.58 7.69
C ILE A 186 -4.25 9.83 8.69
N TYR A 187 -4.65 8.58 8.35
CA TYR A 187 -5.57 7.77 9.15
C TYR A 187 -6.86 8.51 9.49
N GLY A 188 -7.44 9.15 8.48
CA GLY A 188 -8.67 9.94 8.58
C GLY A 188 -9.92 9.14 8.21
N THR A 189 -11.02 9.34 8.92
CA THR A 189 -12.32 8.76 8.54
C THR A 189 -13.41 9.81 8.69
N LYS A 190 -14.22 10.01 7.63
CA LYS A 190 -15.30 11.01 7.62
C LYS A 190 -14.83 12.41 8.04
N LEU A 191 -13.75 12.84 7.43
CA LEU A 191 -13.22 14.20 7.60
C LEU A 191 -13.75 15.12 6.50
N TYR A 192 -14.07 16.34 6.85
CA TYR A 192 -14.50 17.38 5.91
C TYR A 192 -13.66 18.64 6.09
N ASN A 193 -13.08 19.15 5.01
CA ASN A 193 -12.30 20.39 4.99
C ASN A 193 -11.20 20.44 6.08
N CYS A 194 -10.46 19.32 6.21
CA CYS A 194 -9.41 19.17 7.21
C CYS A 194 -8.02 19.27 6.59
N VAL A 195 -7.09 19.89 7.32
CA VAL A 195 -5.70 20.11 6.88
C VAL A 195 -4.73 19.60 7.93
N TYR A 196 -3.83 18.69 7.58
CA TYR A 196 -2.88 18.06 8.51
C TYR A 196 -3.56 17.50 9.77
N CYS A 197 -4.68 16.79 9.58
CA CYS A 197 -5.33 16.05 10.66
C CYS A 197 -4.88 14.58 10.65
N VAL A 198 -4.31 14.15 11.75
CA VAL A 198 -3.77 12.79 11.92
C VAL A 198 -4.61 12.03 12.93
N ASP A 199 -4.89 10.73 12.67
CA ASP A 199 -5.67 9.85 13.57
C ASP A 199 -7.06 10.38 13.96
N SER A 200 -7.73 11.10 13.06
CA SER A 200 -8.95 11.84 13.37
C SER A 200 -10.18 11.29 12.66
N SER A 201 -11.36 11.40 13.27
CA SER A 201 -12.61 10.98 12.65
C SER A 201 -13.79 11.92 12.95
N ASP A 202 -14.80 11.85 12.07
CA ASP A 202 -16.09 12.54 12.21
C ASP A 202 -15.92 14.05 12.51
N SER A 203 -14.91 14.67 11.91
CA SER A 203 -14.50 16.04 12.24
C SER A 203 -14.46 16.93 11.01
N SER A 204 -14.73 18.23 11.19
CA SER A 204 -14.75 19.20 10.10
C SER A 204 -14.01 20.48 10.43
N ASP A 205 -13.47 21.12 9.39
CA ASP A 205 -12.80 22.43 9.46
C ASP A 205 -11.66 22.48 10.50
N CYS A 206 -10.94 21.34 10.65
CA CYS A 206 -9.86 21.22 11.61
C CYS A 206 -8.48 21.27 10.92
N LEU A 207 -7.51 21.93 11.58
CA LEU A 207 -6.18 22.16 11.03
C LEU A 207 -5.09 21.77 12.03
N PHE A 208 -4.01 21.14 11.53
CA PHE A 208 -2.83 20.83 12.33
C PHE A 208 -3.17 20.13 13.65
N SER A 209 -4.01 19.10 13.58
CA SER A 209 -4.62 18.49 14.76
C SER A 209 -4.42 16.98 14.81
N PHE A 210 -4.53 16.41 16.00
CA PHE A 210 -4.24 15.01 16.24
C PHE A 210 -5.34 14.34 17.07
N ASN A 211 -5.80 13.18 16.63
CA ASN A 211 -6.74 12.33 17.35
C ASN A 211 -8.01 13.06 17.83
N LEU A 212 -8.63 13.76 16.89
CA LEU A 212 -9.93 14.41 17.09
C LEU A 212 -11.07 13.42 16.80
N ARG A 213 -12.17 13.52 17.54
CA ARG A 213 -13.41 12.77 17.30
C ARG A 213 -14.61 13.69 17.44
N GLY A 214 -15.42 13.83 16.37
CA GLY A 214 -16.63 14.66 16.38
C GLY A 214 -16.36 16.16 16.59
N CYS A 215 -15.18 16.65 16.21
CA CYS A 215 -14.77 18.02 16.45
C CYS A 215 -15.00 18.94 15.25
N ARG A 216 -15.18 20.24 15.50
CA ARG A 216 -15.34 21.26 14.45
C ARG A 216 -14.51 22.49 14.75
N ASN A 217 -13.96 23.12 13.70
CA ASN A 217 -13.25 24.40 13.83
C ASN A 217 -12.15 24.35 14.90
N CYS A 218 -11.25 23.36 14.83
CA CYS A 218 -10.16 23.19 15.78
C CYS A 218 -8.80 23.39 15.12
N ILE A 219 -7.88 24.09 15.77
CA ILE A 219 -6.51 24.32 15.30
C ILE A 219 -5.53 23.91 16.38
N LEU A 220 -4.45 23.17 16.02
CA LEU A 220 -3.43 22.70 16.96
C LEU A 220 -4.06 22.05 18.20
N SER A 221 -5.07 21.21 17.98
CA SER A 221 -5.81 20.54 19.05
C SER A 221 -5.63 19.03 19.00
N SER A 222 -5.60 18.38 20.16
CA SER A 222 -5.35 16.94 20.25
C SER A 222 -6.14 16.26 21.33
N ASN A 223 -6.45 14.97 21.10
CA ASN A 223 -7.07 14.10 22.11
C ASN A 223 -8.38 14.67 22.70
N ILE A 224 -9.17 15.39 21.91
CA ILE A 224 -10.46 15.98 22.33
C ILE A 224 -11.64 15.39 21.55
N ARG A 225 -12.82 15.42 22.18
CA ARG A 225 -14.04 14.81 21.68
C ARG A 225 -15.20 15.81 21.69
N ASN A 226 -15.94 15.87 20.58
CA ASN A 226 -17.17 16.68 20.44
C ASN A 226 -16.96 18.16 20.83
N LYS A 227 -15.82 18.75 20.45
CA LYS A 227 -15.49 20.15 20.73
C LYS A 227 -15.62 21.01 19.49
N GLN A 228 -15.93 22.28 19.70
CA GLN A 228 -16.05 23.27 18.63
C GLN A 228 -15.35 24.57 19.04
N TYR A 229 -14.60 25.17 18.08
CA TYR A 229 -13.80 26.38 18.30
C TYR A 229 -12.76 26.20 19.40
N TYR A 230 -11.77 25.37 19.13
CA TYR A 230 -10.64 25.12 20.01
C TYR A 230 -9.31 25.42 19.31
N ILE A 231 -8.45 26.20 19.98
CA ILE A 231 -7.08 26.45 19.57
C ILE A 231 -6.14 26.02 20.70
N ARG A 232 -5.18 25.10 20.42
CA ARG A 232 -4.26 24.53 21.42
C ARG A 232 -5.01 23.95 22.65
N ASN A 233 -6.06 23.21 22.38
CA ASN A 233 -6.97 22.61 23.39
C ASN A 233 -7.68 23.62 24.31
N LYS A 234 -7.74 24.91 23.95
CA LYS A 234 -8.49 25.94 24.68
C LYS A 234 -9.62 26.45 23.81
N GLN A 235 -10.77 26.66 24.41
CA GLN A 235 -11.91 27.24 23.71
C GLN A 235 -11.56 28.66 23.23
N CYS A 236 -11.93 28.96 22.01
CA CYS A 236 -11.73 30.29 21.39
C CYS A 236 -13.04 30.80 20.79
N THR A 237 -13.05 32.04 20.38
CA THR A 237 -14.15 32.62 19.63
C THR A 237 -14.09 32.23 18.14
N LYS A 238 -15.22 32.37 17.47
CA LYS A 238 -15.27 32.19 16.01
C LYS A 238 -14.31 33.15 15.30
N GLN A 239 -14.22 34.40 15.76
CA GLN A 239 -13.37 35.40 15.16
C GLN A 239 -11.89 35.02 15.24
N GLU A 240 -11.40 34.57 16.39
CA GLU A 240 -10.01 34.10 16.56
C GLU A 240 -9.68 32.91 15.64
N PHE A 241 -10.63 31.99 15.48
CA PHE A 241 -10.47 30.86 14.52
C PHE A 241 -10.39 31.38 13.08
N ASP A 242 -11.33 32.22 12.65
CA ASP A 242 -11.41 32.75 11.29
C ASP A 242 -10.18 33.58 10.92
N GLU A 243 -9.62 34.35 11.85
CA GLU A 243 -8.38 35.11 11.67
C GLU A 243 -7.20 34.16 11.32
N ILE A 244 -6.99 33.11 12.09
CA ILE A 244 -5.92 32.13 11.78
C ILE A 244 -6.20 31.43 10.46
N ARG A 245 -7.44 30.97 10.23
CA ARG A 245 -7.84 30.28 9.00
C ARG A 245 -7.58 31.11 7.75
N SER A 246 -7.78 32.44 7.82
CA SER A 246 -7.51 33.32 6.70
C SER A 246 -6.01 33.52 6.42
N MET A 247 -5.19 33.54 7.45
CA MET A 247 -3.74 33.74 7.32
C MET A 247 -2.97 32.54 6.76
N ILE A 248 -3.49 31.31 6.86
CA ILE A 248 -2.80 30.10 6.39
C ILE A 248 -2.70 29.99 4.86
N SER A 249 -3.30 30.91 4.11
CA SER A 249 -3.08 31.07 2.66
C SER A 249 -1.65 31.47 2.30
N ARG A 250 -0.91 32.01 3.29
CA ARG A 250 0.48 32.41 3.16
C ARG A 250 1.42 31.28 3.56
N TYR A 251 2.37 30.95 2.70
CA TYR A 251 3.30 29.84 2.91
C TYR A 251 4.11 29.95 4.20
N GLU A 252 4.65 31.13 4.51
CA GLU A 252 5.43 31.33 5.74
C GLU A 252 4.61 31.08 7.01
N ILE A 253 3.37 31.55 7.04
CA ILE A 253 2.47 31.33 8.17
C ILE A 253 2.06 29.86 8.26
N PHE A 254 1.71 29.25 7.13
CA PHE A 254 1.41 27.82 7.05
C PHE A 254 2.56 26.97 7.60
N GLN A 255 3.80 27.23 7.17
CA GLN A 255 4.99 26.52 7.64
C GLN A 255 5.26 26.71 9.14
N LYS A 256 4.95 27.88 9.69
CA LYS A 256 5.05 28.13 11.13
C LYS A 256 4.11 27.19 11.91
N TYR A 257 2.82 27.11 11.52
CA TYR A 257 1.85 26.22 12.16
C TYR A 257 2.20 24.75 11.95
N LEU A 258 2.66 24.36 10.78
CA LEU A 258 3.09 22.99 10.48
C LEU A 258 4.29 22.58 11.33
N THR A 259 5.28 23.46 11.46
CA THR A 259 6.47 23.22 12.30
C THR A 259 6.08 23.09 13.78
N GLU A 260 5.21 23.97 14.26
CA GLU A 260 4.67 23.90 15.63
C GLU A 260 3.92 22.57 15.84
N PHE A 261 3.08 22.16 14.90
CA PHE A 261 2.35 20.90 14.95
C PHE A 261 3.28 19.68 15.02
N HIS A 262 4.28 19.59 14.16
CA HIS A 262 5.23 18.47 14.17
C HIS A 262 6.04 18.38 15.46
N LYS A 263 6.47 19.52 16.00
CA LYS A 263 7.17 19.57 17.30
C LYS A 263 6.24 19.16 18.45
N TRP A 264 5.05 19.71 18.48
CA TRP A 264 4.07 19.44 19.54
C TRP A 264 3.55 18.00 19.49
N ARG A 265 3.29 17.45 18.28
CA ARG A 265 2.82 16.08 18.10
C ARG A 265 3.73 15.05 18.79
N LYS A 266 5.03 15.27 18.85
CA LYS A 266 5.98 14.36 19.51
C LYS A 266 5.80 14.29 21.04
N THR A 267 5.19 15.29 21.64
CA THR A 267 4.93 15.36 23.10
C THR A 267 3.55 14.86 23.50
N LEU A 268 2.71 14.47 22.53
CA LEU A 268 1.34 14.08 22.80
C LEU A 268 1.26 12.65 23.34
N LEU A 269 0.29 12.46 24.24
CA LEU A 269 -0.08 11.15 24.75
C LEU A 269 -0.62 10.26 23.61
N ARG A 270 -0.18 9.01 23.59
CA ARG A 270 -0.56 7.97 22.63
C ARG A 270 -1.32 6.83 23.32
N PRO A 271 -2.34 6.25 22.68
CA PRO A 271 -2.82 4.94 23.08
C PRO A 271 -1.82 3.86 22.64
N ALA A 272 -1.85 2.69 23.27
CA ALA A 272 -1.04 1.56 22.85
C ALA A 272 -1.27 1.13 21.40
N ASN A 273 -2.50 1.26 20.91
CA ASN A 273 -2.94 1.03 19.54
C ASN A 273 -4.22 1.81 19.23
N TYR A 274 -4.61 1.85 17.95
CA TYR A 274 -5.85 2.48 17.46
C TYR A 274 -6.89 1.43 17.02
N ASN A 275 -6.93 0.29 17.71
CA ASN A 275 -7.90 -0.76 17.41
C ASN A 275 -9.31 -0.39 17.86
N ILE A 276 -10.33 -0.78 17.10
CA ILE A 276 -11.74 -0.48 17.39
C ILE A 276 -12.58 -1.75 17.19
N ASN A 277 -13.37 -2.13 18.19
CA ASN A 277 -14.24 -3.31 18.16
C ASN A 277 -13.47 -4.60 17.81
N CYS A 278 -12.34 -4.84 18.46
CA CYS A 278 -11.49 -5.99 18.20
C CYS A 278 -11.49 -6.97 19.38
N GLU A 279 -11.47 -8.27 19.08
CA GLU A 279 -11.38 -9.36 20.04
C GLU A 279 -10.08 -10.15 19.79
N ASP A 280 -9.25 -10.35 20.81
CA ASP A 280 -7.98 -11.10 20.74
C ASP A 280 -7.04 -10.65 19.61
N CYS A 281 -6.86 -9.33 19.48
CA CYS A 281 -6.06 -8.74 18.42
C CYS A 281 -4.77 -8.11 18.94
N ILE A 282 -3.65 -8.43 18.31
CA ILE A 282 -2.34 -7.79 18.48
C ILE A 282 -1.96 -7.11 17.17
N GLY A 283 -1.96 -5.79 17.15
CA GLY A 283 -1.74 -5.01 15.95
C GLY A 283 -2.13 -3.55 16.13
N ASP A 284 -2.21 -2.82 15.04
CA ASP A 284 -2.61 -1.41 15.05
C ASP A 284 -3.54 -1.08 13.87
N TYR A 285 -4.45 -0.11 14.07
CA TYR A 285 -5.48 0.30 13.11
C TYR A 285 -6.37 -0.86 12.63
N LEU A 286 -6.70 -1.79 13.52
CA LEU A 286 -7.64 -2.88 13.27
C LEU A 286 -9.05 -2.44 13.64
N ARG A 287 -10.05 -2.80 12.83
CA ARG A 287 -11.46 -2.51 13.07
C ARG A 287 -12.31 -3.77 12.86
N ASN A 288 -13.22 -4.04 13.79
CA ASN A 288 -14.12 -5.19 13.70
C ASN A 288 -13.39 -6.51 13.41
N CYS A 289 -12.22 -6.69 14.00
CA CYS A 289 -11.34 -7.84 13.78
C CYS A 289 -11.39 -8.81 14.96
N LYS A 290 -11.16 -10.09 14.65
CA LYS A 290 -11.12 -11.15 15.66
C LYS A 290 -9.93 -12.09 15.44
N ASN A 291 -9.20 -12.41 16.51
CA ASN A 291 -8.07 -13.33 16.49
C ASN A 291 -7.03 -12.96 15.41
N VAL A 292 -6.55 -11.72 15.44
CA VAL A 292 -5.54 -11.22 14.50
C VAL A 292 -4.23 -10.95 15.23
N VAL A 293 -3.15 -11.60 14.82
CA VAL A 293 -1.83 -11.44 15.41
C VAL A 293 -0.85 -10.80 14.44
N ASN A 294 -0.21 -9.71 14.88
CA ASN A 294 0.69 -8.91 14.04
C ASN A 294 -0.02 -8.39 12.77
N GLY A 295 -1.20 -7.79 12.98
CA GLY A 295 -2.02 -7.21 11.92
C GLY A 295 -1.96 -5.69 11.92
N PHE A 296 -1.91 -5.09 10.73
CA PHE A 296 -1.86 -3.64 10.58
C PHE A 296 -2.82 -3.18 9.50
N ILE A 297 -3.64 -2.18 9.82
CA ILE A 297 -4.62 -1.58 8.91
C ILE A 297 -5.54 -2.68 8.35
N GLY A 298 -6.46 -3.15 9.18
CA GLY A 298 -7.40 -4.21 8.81
C GLY A 298 -8.83 -3.87 9.20
N ASN A 299 -9.80 -4.36 8.44
CA ASN A 299 -11.20 -4.20 8.76
C ASN A 299 -11.98 -5.49 8.48
N GLY A 300 -12.71 -6.00 9.48
CA GLY A 300 -13.50 -7.22 9.34
C GLY A 300 -12.66 -8.48 9.06
N VAL A 301 -11.48 -8.59 9.68
CA VAL A 301 -10.54 -9.70 9.48
C VAL A 301 -10.66 -10.69 10.62
N GLU A 302 -10.75 -11.98 10.31
CA GLU A 302 -10.81 -13.05 11.29
C GLU A 302 -9.68 -14.09 11.08
N ASP A 303 -9.15 -14.63 12.19
CA ASP A 303 -8.17 -15.73 12.18
C ASP A 303 -6.96 -15.43 11.26
N ALA A 304 -6.25 -14.33 11.51
CA ALA A 304 -5.16 -13.89 10.64
C ALA A 304 -3.86 -13.60 11.38
N LYS A 305 -2.73 -13.80 10.69
CA LYS A 305 -1.39 -13.54 11.25
C LYS A 305 -0.45 -12.91 10.22
N ASN A 306 0.33 -11.90 10.65
CA ASN A 306 1.27 -11.17 9.79
C ASN A 306 0.59 -10.57 8.55
N VAL A 307 -0.44 -9.78 8.77
CA VAL A 307 -1.24 -9.17 7.69
C VAL A 307 -1.12 -7.65 7.69
N PHE A 308 -1.04 -7.08 6.50
CA PHE A 308 -0.94 -5.65 6.29
C PHE A 308 -1.92 -5.20 5.20
N MET A 309 -2.81 -4.26 5.54
CA MET A 309 -3.87 -3.78 4.65
C MET A 309 -4.73 -4.92 4.09
N VAL A 310 -5.43 -5.59 5.00
CA VAL A 310 -6.31 -6.73 4.68
C VAL A 310 -7.72 -6.41 5.16
N GLU A 311 -8.72 -6.67 4.34
CA GLU A 311 -10.11 -6.36 4.66
C GLU A 311 -11.04 -7.55 4.36
N TYR A 312 -12.10 -7.70 5.17
CA TYR A 312 -13.20 -8.65 5.00
C TYR A 312 -12.75 -10.06 4.62
N SER A 313 -11.86 -10.63 5.43
CA SER A 313 -11.15 -11.87 5.11
C SER A 313 -11.04 -12.79 6.31
N LYS A 314 -10.86 -14.08 6.04
CA LYS A 314 -10.68 -15.09 7.07
C LYS A 314 -9.58 -16.09 6.71
N ASP A 315 -8.85 -16.56 7.74
CA ASP A 315 -7.76 -17.53 7.56
C ASP A 315 -6.64 -17.02 6.65
N PHE A 316 -6.07 -15.86 6.99
CA PHE A 316 -4.97 -15.24 6.24
C PHE A 316 -3.66 -15.30 7.00
N MET A 317 -2.58 -15.69 6.34
CA MET A 317 -1.24 -15.58 6.91
C MET A 317 -0.24 -15.05 5.88
N ASP A 318 0.63 -14.12 6.33
CA ASP A 318 1.66 -13.53 5.48
C ASP A 318 1.10 -12.89 4.19
N CYS A 319 0.05 -12.07 4.33
CA CYS A 319 -0.62 -11.40 3.22
C CYS A 319 -0.56 -9.88 3.33
N CYS A 320 -0.36 -9.21 2.18
CA CYS A 320 -0.32 -7.75 2.10
C CYS A 320 -1.25 -7.24 0.99
N PHE A 321 -2.00 -6.15 1.24
CA PHE A 321 -2.92 -5.56 0.25
C PHE A 321 -3.89 -6.61 -0.31
N ALA A 322 -4.52 -7.35 0.57
CA ALA A 322 -5.30 -8.52 0.19
C ALA A 322 -6.66 -8.52 0.88
N GLY A 323 -7.57 -9.35 0.35
CA GLY A 323 -8.89 -9.52 0.93
C GLY A 323 -9.98 -8.94 0.06
N TYR A 324 -10.99 -8.33 0.70
CA TYR A 324 -12.26 -7.94 0.12
C TYR A 324 -13.19 -9.13 -0.23
N ASP A 325 -14.47 -8.93 -0.05
CA ASP A 325 -15.54 -9.84 -0.48
C ASP A 325 -15.42 -11.28 0.06
N ASN A 326 -15.14 -11.41 1.37
CA ASN A 326 -15.06 -12.71 2.06
C ASN A 326 -14.00 -13.67 1.50
N ALA A 327 -12.84 -13.16 1.12
CA ALA A 327 -11.71 -13.99 0.73
C ALA A 327 -11.24 -14.91 1.88
N GLN A 328 -10.87 -16.17 1.57
CA GLN A 328 -10.53 -17.15 2.60
C GLN A 328 -9.32 -18.02 2.22
N LEU A 329 -8.56 -18.43 3.25
CA LEU A 329 -7.47 -19.38 3.12
C LEU A 329 -6.36 -18.90 2.17
N PHE A 330 -5.83 -17.70 2.43
CA PHE A 330 -4.70 -17.16 1.67
C PHE A 330 -3.41 -17.26 2.46
N TYR A 331 -2.36 -17.68 1.77
CA TYR A 331 -1.03 -17.75 2.35
C TYR A 331 0.03 -17.19 1.38
N GLU A 332 0.93 -16.32 1.90
CA GLU A 332 1.98 -15.68 1.11
C GLU A 332 1.42 -15.05 -0.19
N CYS A 333 0.46 -14.12 -0.04
CA CYS A 333 -0.15 -13.42 -1.17
C CYS A 333 0.04 -11.90 -1.05
N ILE A 334 0.18 -11.22 -2.20
CA ILE A 334 0.27 -9.77 -2.26
C ILE A 334 -0.58 -9.19 -3.40
N ALA A 335 -1.22 -8.05 -3.15
CA ALA A 335 -2.18 -7.41 -4.06
C ALA A 335 -3.28 -8.39 -4.50
N ALA A 336 -3.68 -9.29 -3.60
CA ALA A 336 -4.58 -10.40 -3.87
C ALA A 336 -6.00 -10.06 -3.40
N GLY A 337 -6.88 -9.96 -4.30
CA GLY A 337 -8.11 -9.80 -4.16
C GLY A 337 -9.41 -9.55 -3.93
N ILE A 338 -10.27 -9.47 -4.85
CA ILE A 338 -11.71 -9.38 -4.60
C ILE A 338 -12.26 -10.81 -4.60
N GLY A 339 -12.67 -11.30 -3.42
CA GLY A 339 -13.16 -12.67 -3.26
C GLY A 339 -12.08 -13.75 -3.43
N GLY A 340 -12.50 -14.99 -3.53
CA GLY A 340 -11.61 -16.12 -3.79
C GLY A 340 -11.27 -16.96 -2.57
N GLN A 341 -10.83 -18.19 -2.83
CA GLN A 341 -10.55 -19.18 -1.81
C GLN A 341 -9.32 -20.03 -2.13
N ARG A 342 -8.56 -20.43 -1.10
CA ARG A 342 -7.42 -21.34 -1.20
C ARG A 342 -6.37 -20.91 -2.22
N ASN A 343 -5.86 -19.69 -2.06
CA ASN A 343 -4.84 -19.14 -2.93
C ASN A 343 -3.52 -19.00 -2.18
N GLN A 344 -2.44 -19.57 -2.71
CA GLN A 344 -1.13 -19.57 -2.07
C GLN A 344 -0.04 -19.12 -3.04
N PHE A 345 0.89 -18.31 -2.53
CA PHE A 345 2.04 -17.81 -3.29
C PHE A 345 1.64 -17.04 -4.55
N CYS A 346 0.67 -16.11 -4.42
CA CYS A 346 0.11 -15.40 -5.56
C CYS A 346 0.39 -13.90 -5.52
N PHE A 347 0.54 -13.32 -6.69
CA PHE A 347 0.67 -11.90 -6.92
C PHE A 347 -0.47 -11.39 -7.82
N GLN A 348 -1.11 -10.27 -7.45
CA GLN A 348 -2.20 -9.61 -8.19
C GLN A 348 -3.38 -10.53 -8.56
N ASN A 349 -3.79 -11.35 -7.64
CA ASN A 349 -4.82 -12.37 -7.84
C ASN A 349 -6.22 -11.80 -7.56
N TRP A 350 -7.13 -11.81 -8.54
CA TRP A 350 -8.50 -11.32 -8.40
C TRP A 350 -9.54 -12.37 -8.76
N SER A 351 -10.49 -12.62 -7.84
CA SER A 351 -11.63 -13.53 -8.00
C SER A 351 -11.23 -14.96 -8.42
N CYS A 352 -10.15 -15.48 -7.82
CA CYS A 352 -9.60 -16.80 -8.17
C CYS A 352 -9.77 -17.81 -7.04
N ASN A 353 -9.84 -19.09 -7.39
CA ASN A 353 -9.95 -20.18 -6.42
C ASN A 353 -8.92 -21.29 -6.71
N ASP A 354 -8.35 -21.87 -5.66
CA ASP A 354 -7.40 -22.99 -5.79
C ASP A 354 -6.20 -22.68 -6.70
N ILE A 355 -5.60 -21.49 -6.49
CA ILE A 355 -4.49 -20.98 -7.30
C ILE A 355 -3.17 -21.12 -6.55
N LEU A 356 -2.17 -21.68 -7.22
CA LEU A 356 -0.83 -21.89 -6.69
C LEU A 356 0.23 -21.22 -7.57
N TYR A 357 1.10 -20.39 -6.98
CA TYR A 357 2.23 -19.77 -7.68
C TYR A 357 1.84 -18.99 -8.95
N CYS A 358 0.72 -18.31 -8.96
CA CYS A 358 0.30 -17.56 -10.15
C CYS A 358 0.58 -16.06 -10.02
N ASP A 359 0.93 -15.45 -11.13
CA ASP A 359 1.21 -14.02 -11.30
C ASP A 359 0.10 -13.38 -12.14
N THR A 360 -0.66 -12.47 -11.55
CA THR A 360 -1.75 -11.72 -12.19
C THR A 360 -2.88 -12.60 -12.77
N PRO A 361 -3.32 -13.67 -12.09
CA PRO A 361 -4.47 -14.44 -12.52
C PRO A 361 -5.78 -13.66 -12.29
N GLN A 362 -6.74 -13.81 -13.19
CA GLN A 362 -8.04 -13.14 -13.14
C GLN A 362 -9.17 -14.18 -13.33
N SER A 363 -10.13 -14.21 -12.41
CA SER A 363 -11.35 -15.04 -12.49
C SER A 363 -11.08 -16.51 -12.91
N SER A 364 -9.98 -17.09 -12.42
CA SER A 364 -9.50 -18.41 -12.81
C SER A 364 -9.49 -19.37 -11.62
N SER A 365 -9.52 -20.67 -11.89
CA SER A 365 -9.47 -21.69 -10.85
C SER A 365 -8.55 -22.85 -11.20
N ASP A 366 -8.08 -23.59 -10.18
CA ASP A 366 -7.22 -24.76 -10.38
C ASP A 366 -6.06 -24.48 -11.35
N CYS A 367 -5.28 -23.43 -11.10
CA CYS A 367 -4.14 -23.07 -11.94
C CYS A 367 -2.83 -23.08 -11.14
N PHE A 368 -1.75 -23.50 -11.78
CA PHE A 368 -0.43 -23.63 -11.17
C PHE A 368 0.65 -22.95 -12.04
N GLY A 369 1.38 -21.97 -11.49
CA GLY A 369 2.49 -21.32 -12.19
C GLY A 369 2.09 -20.51 -13.42
N CYS A 370 0.85 -20.02 -13.49
CA CYS A 370 0.36 -19.26 -14.65
C CYS A 370 0.61 -17.76 -14.53
N ILE A 371 0.79 -17.12 -15.68
CA ILE A 371 1.05 -15.69 -15.81
C ILE A 371 -0.10 -15.01 -16.57
N CYS A 372 -0.70 -13.96 -16.00
CA CYS A 372 -1.74 -13.16 -16.66
C CYS A 372 -2.90 -13.98 -17.24
N ILE A 373 -3.27 -15.08 -16.60
CA ILE A 373 -4.33 -15.98 -17.06
C ILE A 373 -5.71 -15.43 -16.70
N ARG A 374 -6.70 -15.57 -17.61
CA ARG A 374 -8.04 -15.00 -17.46
C ARG A 374 -9.13 -16.04 -17.75
N ASN A 375 -10.09 -16.19 -16.82
CA ASN A 375 -11.27 -17.05 -17.01
C ASN A 375 -10.92 -18.49 -17.46
N LYS A 376 -9.86 -19.07 -16.92
CA LYS A 376 -9.39 -20.42 -17.28
C LYS A 376 -9.39 -21.35 -16.07
N GLN A 377 -9.33 -22.64 -16.36
CA GLN A 377 -9.26 -23.69 -15.36
C GLN A 377 -8.32 -24.82 -15.82
N PHE A 378 -7.71 -25.50 -14.86
CA PHE A 378 -6.76 -26.60 -15.07
C PHE A 378 -5.57 -26.21 -15.95
N CYS A 379 -4.95 -25.06 -15.67
CA CYS A 379 -3.80 -24.58 -16.42
C CYS A 379 -2.49 -24.72 -15.62
N ILE A 380 -1.42 -25.07 -16.30
CA ILE A 380 -0.05 -25.10 -15.79
C ILE A 380 0.84 -24.37 -16.78
N LEU A 381 1.64 -23.37 -16.34
CA LEU A 381 2.47 -22.52 -17.21
C LEU A 381 1.70 -22.04 -18.47
N ASN A 382 0.47 -21.55 -18.28
CA ASN A 382 -0.47 -21.09 -19.31
C ASN A 382 -0.92 -22.17 -20.32
N LYS A 383 -0.54 -23.42 -20.18
CA LYS A 383 -1.08 -24.52 -20.98
C LYS A 383 -2.27 -25.16 -20.27
N GLN A 384 -3.38 -25.34 -20.98
CA GLN A 384 -4.59 -25.95 -20.45
C GLN A 384 -4.53 -27.48 -20.58
N TYR A 385 -4.99 -28.17 -19.55
CA TYR A 385 -5.04 -29.63 -19.46
C TYR A 385 -6.47 -30.08 -19.12
N SER A 386 -6.75 -31.37 -19.32
CA SER A 386 -7.91 -31.98 -18.69
C SER A 386 -7.73 -32.01 -17.16
N LYS A 387 -8.82 -32.13 -16.42
CA LYS A 387 -8.77 -32.25 -14.95
C LYS A 387 -7.88 -33.43 -14.50
N ASN A 388 -7.94 -34.56 -15.19
CA ASN A 388 -7.14 -35.73 -14.83
C ASN A 388 -5.65 -35.49 -15.05
N GLU A 389 -5.27 -34.95 -16.19
CA GLU A 389 -3.87 -34.60 -16.48
C GLU A 389 -3.33 -33.55 -15.49
N TYR A 390 -4.12 -32.54 -15.17
CA TYR A 390 -3.76 -31.53 -14.16
C TYR A 390 -3.49 -32.20 -12.80
N GLN A 391 -4.38 -33.08 -12.35
CA GLN A 391 -4.25 -33.80 -11.09
C GLN A 391 -3.07 -34.79 -11.05
N GLU A 392 -2.60 -35.29 -12.20
CA GLU A 392 -1.40 -36.12 -12.31
C GLU A 392 -0.11 -35.30 -12.38
N LEU A 393 -0.13 -34.14 -13.06
CA LEU A 393 1.05 -33.31 -13.28
C LEU A 393 1.42 -32.49 -12.04
N VAL A 394 0.44 -31.89 -11.36
CA VAL A 394 0.73 -30.98 -10.23
C VAL A 394 1.51 -31.67 -9.09
N PRO A 395 1.21 -32.90 -8.66
CA PRO A 395 2.05 -33.61 -7.69
C PRO A 395 3.51 -33.76 -8.12
N ARG A 396 3.76 -34.04 -9.41
CA ARG A 396 5.12 -34.16 -9.96
C ARG A 396 5.85 -32.82 -9.97
N ILE A 397 5.14 -31.73 -10.25
CA ILE A 397 5.70 -30.37 -10.16
C ILE A 397 6.04 -30.03 -8.70
N ILE A 398 5.18 -30.34 -7.75
CA ILE A 398 5.45 -30.15 -6.33
C ILE A 398 6.72 -30.92 -5.91
N ASP A 399 6.90 -32.15 -6.39
CA ASP A 399 8.10 -32.94 -6.08
C ASP A 399 9.37 -32.36 -6.76
N LEU A 400 9.26 -31.79 -7.96
CA LEU A 400 10.32 -31.02 -8.61
C LEU A 400 10.68 -29.79 -7.76
N MET A 401 9.69 -29.01 -7.35
CA MET A 401 9.89 -27.81 -6.52
C MET A 401 10.50 -28.14 -5.16
N LYS A 402 10.13 -29.26 -4.53
CA LYS A 402 10.79 -29.75 -3.31
C LYS A 402 12.27 -30.05 -3.52
N LYS A 403 12.61 -30.68 -4.64
CA LYS A 403 14.00 -31.02 -4.99
C LYS A 403 14.87 -29.76 -5.12
N HIS A 404 14.29 -28.65 -5.58
CA HIS A 404 14.97 -27.37 -5.76
C HIS A 404 14.76 -26.38 -4.60
N GLY A 405 14.06 -26.77 -3.53
CA GLY A 405 13.79 -25.91 -2.37
C GLY A 405 12.81 -24.76 -2.66
N GLU A 406 11.97 -24.88 -3.68
CA GLU A 406 10.99 -23.88 -4.10
C GLU A 406 9.62 -24.07 -3.43
N TRP A 407 9.24 -25.33 -3.12
CA TRP A 407 7.92 -25.64 -2.56
C TRP A 407 7.74 -25.05 -1.16
N GLY A 408 6.70 -24.24 -0.99
CA GLY A 408 6.37 -23.56 0.28
C GLY A 408 7.06 -22.22 0.48
N GLU A 409 7.85 -21.76 -0.49
CA GLU A 409 8.47 -20.44 -0.49
C GLU A 409 7.80 -19.53 -1.54
N PHE A 410 7.59 -18.25 -1.18
CA PHE A 410 7.11 -17.24 -2.12
C PHE A 410 8.16 -16.92 -3.19
N PHE A 411 7.78 -16.26 -4.25
CA PHE A 411 8.69 -15.83 -5.32
C PHE A 411 9.95 -15.13 -4.76
N PRO A 412 11.13 -15.45 -5.27
CA PRO A 412 12.34 -14.73 -4.91
C PRO A 412 12.27 -13.27 -5.40
N SER A 413 12.96 -12.36 -4.74
CA SER A 413 12.95 -10.94 -5.13
C SER A 413 13.45 -10.69 -6.57
N SER A 414 14.26 -11.60 -7.11
CA SER A 414 14.70 -11.58 -8.52
C SER A 414 13.56 -11.80 -9.52
N TYR A 415 12.45 -12.40 -9.09
CA TYR A 415 11.25 -12.60 -9.89
C TYR A 415 10.55 -11.27 -10.21
N SER A 416 10.71 -10.25 -9.35
CA SER A 416 10.09 -8.95 -9.57
C SER A 416 10.46 -8.38 -10.94
N PRO A 417 9.48 -7.89 -11.73
CA PRO A 417 9.77 -7.14 -12.96
C PRO A 417 10.39 -5.77 -12.68
N PHE A 418 10.37 -5.30 -11.42
CA PHE A 418 10.76 -3.95 -11.02
C PHE A 418 12.07 -3.95 -10.23
N ALA A 419 12.76 -2.83 -10.22
CA ALA A 419 13.89 -2.59 -9.35
C ALA A 419 13.41 -2.33 -7.90
N TYR A 420 14.23 -2.65 -6.91
CA TYR A 420 13.86 -2.54 -5.51
C TYR A 420 13.38 -1.14 -5.13
N ASN A 421 14.07 -0.11 -5.61
CA ASN A 421 13.70 1.30 -5.37
C ASN A 421 12.44 1.77 -6.12
N GLU A 422 11.84 0.94 -6.96
CA GLU A 422 10.55 1.18 -7.58
C GLU A 422 9.39 0.54 -6.80
N THR A 423 9.67 -0.32 -5.83
CA THR A 423 8.68 -1.15 -5.13
C THR A 423 8.27 -0.60 -3.77
N PHE A 424 7.18 -1.11 -3.22
CA PHE A 424 6.77 -0.83 -1.84
C PHE A 424 7.85 -1.13 -0.80
N ALA A 425 8.72 -2.10 -1.07
CA ALA A 425 9.78 -2.43 -0.14
C ALA A 425 10.69 -1.24 0.17
N GLN A 426 10.89 -0.34 -0.78
CA GLN A 426 11.72 0.87 -0.54
C GLN A 426 11.07 1.83 0.47
N ASP A 427 9.74 1.87 0.55
CA ASP A 427 9.02 2.72 1.49
C ASP A 427 9.10 2.18 2.94
N TYR A 428 9.04 0.86 3.11
CA TYR A 428 8.94 0.19 4.43
C TYR A 428 10.25 -0.45 4.91
N TYR A 429 11.11 -0.86 3.99
CA TYR A 429 12.42 -1.47 4.21
C TYR A 429 13.47 -0.77 3.35
N PRO A 430 13.74 0.53 3.56
CA PRO A 430 14.61 1.30 2.68
C PRO A 430 16.03 0.73 2.64
N LEU A 431 16.58 0.59 1.44
CA LEU A 431 17.97 0.19 1.19
C LEU A 431 18.66 1.29 0.38
N ALA A 432 19.94 1.47 0.65
CA ALA A 432 20.80 2.22 -0.25
C ALA A 432 21.14 1.38 -1.49
N LYS A 433 21.46 2.01 -2.63
CA LYS A 433 21.83 1.33 -3.88
C LYS A 433 22.87 0.23 -3.67
N LYS A 434 23.94 0.53 -2.94
CA LYS A 434 25.02 -0.43 -2.65
C LYS A 434 24.50 -1.67 -1.91
N GLU A 435 23.64 -1.48 -0.94
CA GLU A 435 23.04 -2.57 -0.15
C GLU A 435 22.08 -3.42 -1.00
N ALA A 436 21.27 -2.79 -1.83
CA ALA A 436 20.38 -3.50 -2.73
C ALA A 436 21.16 -4.39 -3.71
N LEU A 437 22.20 -3.85 -4.35
CA LEU A 437 23.06 -4.60 -5.27
C LEU A 437 23.83 -5.74 -4.57
N MET A 438 24.32 -5.53 -3.35
CA MET A 438 24.96 -6.60 -2.56
C MET A 438 23.99 -7.75 -2.21
N ASN A 439 22.70 -7.48 -2.13
CA ASN A 439 21.64 -8.47 -1.92
C ASN A 439 21.07 -9.03 -3.25
N ASN A 440 21.73 -8.82 -4.38
CA ASN A 440 21.30 -9.21 -5.72
C ASN A 440 19.91 -8.68 -6.10
N LEU A 441 19.53 -7.51 -5.58
CA LEU A 441 18.29 -6.82 -5.95
C LEU A 441 18.57 -5.86 -7.12
N LYS A 442 17.61 -5.78 -8.04
CA LYS A 442 17.68 -4.81 -9.14
C LYS A 442 17.60 -3.39 -8.58
N TRP A 443 18.34 -2.46 -9.17
CA TRP A 443 18.27 -1.05 -8.85
C TRP A 443 18.12 -0.25 -10.14
N ARG A 444 17.16 0.65 -10.18
CA ARG A 444 16.99 1.55 -11.30
C ARG A 444 17.62 2.88 -10.95
N GLU A 445 18.50 3.38 -11.83
CA GLU A 445 18.95 4.75 -11.74
C GLU A 445 17.73 5.65 -12.00
N ASP A 446 17.61 6.72 -11.23
CA ASP A 446 16.67 7.78 -11.55
C ASP A 446 17.02 8.27 -12.96
N THR A 447 16.39 7.69 -13.96
CA THR A 447 16.31 8.35 -15.23
C THR A 447 15.46 9.58 -14.95
N ASN A 448 16.13 10.68 -14.60
CA ASN A 448 15.53 11.99 -14.75
C ASN A 448 15.13 12.05 -16.22
N GLU A 449 13.97 11.54 -16.59
CA GLU A 449 13.26 12.15 -17.70
C GLU A 449 13.05 13.58 -17.20
N ILE A 450 14.05 14.40 -17.49
CA ILE A 450 13.97 15.84 -17.29
C ILE A 450 12.69 16.19 -17.99
N LEU A 451 11.66 16.51 -17.20
CA LEU A 451 10.43 17.04 -17.73
C LEU A 451 10.90 18.07 -18.74
N LYS A 452 10.74 17.80 -20.05
CA LYS A 452 11.09 18.75 -21.12
C LYS A 452 10.21 19.96 -20.92
N VAL A 453 10.68 20.89 -20.12
CA VAL A 453 10.00 22.11 -19.72
C VAL A 453 10.93 23.23 -20.09
N ASP A 454 10.45 24.12 -20.92
CA ASP A 454 11.23 25.28 -21.36
C ASP A 454 11.51 26.26 -20.20
N ARG A 455 10.76 26.16 -19.10
CA ARG A 455 10.81 27.09 -17.97
C ARG A 455 10.83 26.36 -16.64
N THR A 456 11.78 26.72 -15.77
CA THR A 456 11.86 26.23 -14.41
C THR A 456 11.87 27.38 -13.42
N ILE A 457 11.34 27.16 -12.22
CA ILE A 457 11.38 28.11 -11.10
C ILE A 457 11.81 27.40 -9.82
N PRO A 458 12.83 27.90 -9.10
CA PRO A 458 13.11 27.41 -7.75
C PRO A 458 11.86 27.62 -6.85
N SER A 459 11.53 26.62 -6.06
CA SER A 459 10.37 26.71 -5.17
C SER A 459 10.47 27.87 -4.15
N SER A 460 11.68 28.32 -3.81
CA SER A 460 11.91 29.51 -3.00
C SER A 460 11.41 30.81 -3.63
N ASN A 461 11.31 30.86 -4.96
CA ASN A 461 10.88 32.03 -5.71
C ASN A 461 9.36 32.07 -5.97
N LEU A 462 8.62 31.05 -5.50
CA LEU A 462 7.17 31.08 -5.56
C LEU A 462 6.62 32.17 -4.63
N PRO A 463 5.56 32.91 -5.04
CA PRO A 463 4.87 33.83 -4.16
C PRO A 463 4.48 33.19 -2.81
N ASP A 464 4.46 34.00 -1.76
CA ASP A 464 4.07 33.55 -0.42
C ASP A 464 2.56 33.26 -0.34
N SER A 465 1.74 34.08 -0.99
CA SER A 465 0.28 33.92 -1.00
C SER A 465 -0.20 33.13 -2.20
N ILE A 466 -1.17 32.24 -2.00
CA ILE A 466 -1.87 31.53 -3.09
C ILE A 466 -2.55 32.49 -4.06
N HIS A 467 -2.98 33.65 -3.59
CA HIS A 467 -3.65 34.65 -4.42
C HIS A 467 -2.72 35.33 -5.40
N ASP A 468 -1.41 35.32 -5.15
CA ASP A 468 -0.38 35.91 -6.01
C ASP A 468 0.22 34.90 -7.00
N ILE A 469 -0.20 33.61 -6.95
CA ILE A 469 0.22 32.59 -7.90
C ILE A 469 -0.55 32.74 -9.22
N PRO A 470 0.11 33.10 -10.35
CA PRO A 470 -0.56 33.24 -11.64
C PRO A 470 -0.87 31.88 -12.28
N ASP A 471 -1.83 31.83 -13.21
CA ASP A 471 -2.16 30.61 -13.96
C ASP A 471 -0.98 30.12 -14.82
N ASP A 472 -0.07 31.01 -15.21
CA ASP A 472 1.12 30.67 -15.98
C ASP A 472 2.02 29.64 -15.27
N ILE A 473 1.92 29.50 -13.95
CA ILE A 473 2.66 28.45 -13.19
C ILE A 473 2.42 27.05 -13.73
N LEU A 474 1.28 26.78 -14.36
CA LEU A 474 0.96 25.49 -14.99
C LEU A 474 1.90 25.16 -16.15
N ASN A 475 2.58 26.15 -16.74
CA ASN A 475 3.55 26.02 -17.82
C ASN A 475 5.00 25.88 -17.30
N TRP A 476 5.23 25.92 -16.00
CA TRP A 476 6.53 25.86 -15.36
C TRP A 476 6.75 24.55 -14.62
N ALA A 477 8.01 24.14 -14.53
CA ALA A 477 8.41 23.15 -13.53
C ALA A 477 8.97 23.84 -12.30
N VAL A 478 8.45 23.48 -11.14
CA VAL A 478 8.94 23.94 -9.85
C VAL A 478 10.06 23.01 -9.41
N ILE A 479 11.18 23.57 -8.97
CA ILE A 479 12.29 22.79 -8.42
C ILE A 479 12.07 22.54 -6.94
N CYS A 480 11.97 21.26 -6.55
CA CYS A 480 11.73 20.83 -5.18
C CYS A 480 12.81 21.36 -4.23
N ALA A 481 12.41 21.96 -3.10
CA ALA A 481 13.34 22.52 -2.11
C ALA A 481 14.25 21.46 -1.45
N GLU A 482 13.79 20.22 -1.34
CA GLU A 482 14.53 19.15 -0.65
C GLU A 482 15.35 18.27 -1.61
N THR A 483 14.76 17.88 -2.73
CA THR A 483 15.36 16.88 -3.62
C THR A 483 15.99 17.46 -4.88
N GLY A 484 15.73 18.74 -5.21
CA GLY A 484 16.13 19.35 -6.47
C GLY A 484 15.40 18.79 -7.70
N LYS A 485 14.51 17.82 -7.55
CA LYS A 485 13.72 17.26 -8.67
C LYS A 485 12.69 18.27 -9.17
N PRO A 486 12.53 18.43 -10.50
CA PRO A 486 11.50 19.26 -11.06
C PRO A 486 10.13 18.57 -10.97
N TYR A 487 9.06 19.31 -10.72
CA TYR A 487 7.68 18.85 -10.77
C TYR A 487 6.76 19.92 -11.33
N ARG A 488 5.64 19.51 -11.90
CA ARG A 488 4.59 20.43 -12.37
C ARG A 488 3.41 20.42 -11.42
N ILE A 489 2.84 21.59 -11.23
CA ILE A 489 1.53 21.74 -10.60
C ILE A 489 0.49 21.48 -11.68
N VAL A 490 -0.41 20.51 -11.45
CA VAL A 490 -1.50 20.24 -12.39
C VAL A 490 -2.67 21.21 -12.16
N LYS A 491 -3.48 21.43 -13.20
CA LYS A 491 -4.59 22.40 -13.14
C LYS A 491 -5.56 22.12 -11.98
N GLN A 492 -5.91 20.87 -11.78
CA GLN A 492 -6.81 20.42 -10.71
C GLN A 492 -6.21 20.71 -9.32
N GLU A 493 -4.90 20.50 -9.17
CA GLU A 493 -4.16 20.78 -7.94
C GLU A 493 -4.16 22.30 -7.61
N LEU A 494 -3.87 23.15 -8.59
CA LEU A 494 -3.91 24.61 -8.40
C LEU A 494 -5.30 25.10 -8.03
N TYR A 495 -6.33 24.56 -8.71
CA TYR A 495 -7.72 24.87 -8.36
C TYR A 495 -8.06 24.49 -6.92
N TYR A 496 -7.61 23.31 -6.48
CA TYR A 496 -7.80 22.86 -5.10
C TYR A 496 -7.17 23.82 -4.09
N TYR A 497 -5.88 24.19 -4.23
CA TYR A 497 -5.21 25.11 -3.30
C TYR A 497 -5.89 26.47 -3.24
N ARG A 498 -6.33 27.00 -4.37
CA ARG A 498 -7.07 28.27 -4.41
C ARG A 498 -8.43 28.17 -3.70
N SER A 499 -9.19 27.11 -3.97
CA SER A 499 -10.51 26.92 -3.36
C SER A 499 -10.44 26.72 -1.85
N GLN A 500 -9.35 26.08 -1.37
CA GLN A 500 -9.12 25.82 0.03
C GLN A 500 -8.31 26.90 0.75
N ASN A 501 -7.94 27.97 0.04
CA ASN A 501 -7.11 29.04 0.55
C ASN A 501 -5.80 28.50 1.20
N LEU A 502 -5.11 27.59 0.50
CA LEU A 502 -3.87 26.96 0.92
C LEU A 502 -2.70 27.39 0.03
N PRO A 503 -1.49 27.52 0.56
CA PRO A 503 -0.32 27.83 -0.26
C PRO A 503 0.06 26.64 -1.15
N VAL A 504 0.67 26.93 -2.28
CA VAL A 504 1.22 25.89 -3.17
C VAL A 504 2.40 25.16 -2.48
N PRO A 505 2.45 23.84 -2.51
CA PRO A 505 3.55 23.08 -1.92
C PRO A 505 4.88 23.37 -2.61
N ARG A 506 5.97 23.43 -1.85
CA ARG A 506 7.34 23.63 -2.35
C ARG A 506 8.16 22.35 -2.48
N LEU A 507 7.52 21.21 -2.27
CA LEU A 507 8.13 19.88 -2.36
C LEU A 507 7.49 19.05 -3.47
N HIS A 508 8.32 18.25 -4.13
CA HIS A 508 7.87 17.21 -5.05
C HIS A 508 6.93 16.22 -4.35
N TYR A 509 5.95 15.67 -5.05
CA TYR A 509 4.96 14.77 -4.46
C TYR A 509 5.59 13.52 -3.79
N ASP A 510 6.73 13.01 -4.29
CA ASP A 510 7.46 11.91 -3.63
C ASP A 510 8.04 12.32 -2.29
N ALA A 511 8.58 13.54 -2.18
CA ALA A 511 9.09 14.06 -0.91
C ALA A 511 7.94 14.27 0.10
N ARG A 512 6.81 14.83 -0.35
CA ARG A 512 5.59 14.97 0.48
C ARG A 512 5.11 13.59 0.97
N ASN A 513 5.05 12.61 0.08
CA ASN A 513 4.68 11.25 0.45
C ASN A 513 5.67 10.62 1.44
N LYS A 514 6.96 10.78 1.24
CA LYS A 514 7.98 10.29 2.17
C LYS A 514 7.81 10.87 3.57
N HIS A 515 7.48 12.17 3.66
CA HIS A 515 7.17 12.80 4.94
C HIS A 515 5.92 12.19 5.59
N ARG A 516 4.87 11.90 4.81
CA ARG A 516 3.68 11.19 5.35
C ARG A 516 4.00 9.80 5.87
N ILE A 517 4.78 9.01 5.10
CA ILE A 517 5.20 7.67 5.53
C ILE A 517 5.98 7.71 6.85
N GLN A 518 6.84 8.70 7.07
CA GLN A 518 7.57 8.87 8.33
C GLN A 518 6.68 9.17 9.54
N LEU A 519 5.44 9.62 9.32
CA LEU A 519 4.45 9.81 10.37
C LEU A 519 3.67 8.53 10.72
N HIS A 520 3.83 7.48 9.90
CA HIS A 520 3.24 6.18 10.16
C HIS A 520 4.11 5.40 11.14
N ASN A 521 3.50 4.76 12.13
CA ASN A 521 4.17 3.76 12.93
C ASN A 521 4.18 2.46 12.14
N LEU A 522 5.36 2.07 11.65
CA LEU A 522 5.45 0.98 10.69
C LEU A 522 5.44 -0.38 11.39
N ASN A 523 4.50 -1.19 11.04
CA ASN A 523 4.38 -2.68 10.99
C ASN A 523 5.28 -3.51 11.92
N LYS A 524 5.63 -3.01 13.11
CA LYS A 524 6.41 -3.76 14.08
C LYS A 524 5.81 -3.64 15.48
N ILE A 525 5.48 -4.76 16.06
CA ILE A 525 4.99 -4.83 17.44
C ILE A 525 6.13 -4.98 18.43
N HIS A 526 6.07 -4.17 19.46
CA HIS A 526 6.96 -4.21 20.62
C HIS A 526 6.18 -4.55 21.87
N LYS A 527 6.85 -5.19 22.82
CA LYS A 527 6.37 -5.29 24.19
C LYS A 527 6.89 -4.09 24.96
N LYS A 528 6.01 -3.32 25.57
CA LYS A 528 6.32 -2.12 26.34
C LYS A 528 5.45 -2.10 27.58
N GLN A 529 5.92 -1.47 28.65
CA GLN A 529 5.10 -1.17 29.83
C GLN A 529 4.34 0.15 29.62
N CYS A 530 3.11 0.21 30.11
CA CYS A 530 2.32 1.43 30.15
C CYS A 530 3.04 2.48 31.00
N ASP A 531 3.27 3.67 30.46
CA ASP A 531 4.00 4.74 31.15
C ASP A 531 3.23 5.32 32.37
N LYS A 532 1.96 4.88 32.64
CA LYS A 532 1.16 5.28 33.80
C LYS A 532 1.00 4.19 34.86
N CYS A 533 0.68 2.94 34.47
CA CYS A 533 0.36 1.87 35.39
C CYS A 533 1.34 0.67 35.35
N ASN A 534 2.36 0.71 34.52
CA ASN A 534 3.35 -0.35 34.31
C ASN A 534 2.79 -1.71 33.83
N LYS A 535 1.53 -1.78 33.40
CA LYS A 535 0.98 -2.99 32.78
C LYS A 535 1.69 -3.26 31.45
N GLU A 536 2.11 -4.50 31.21
CA GLU A 536 2.66 -4.92 29.91
C GLU A 536 1.61 -4.81 28.82
N MET A 537 2.00 -4.31 27.67
CA MET A 537 1.15 -4.12 26.49
C MET A 537 1.92 -4.35 25.19
N HIS A 538 1.19 -4.72 24.14
CA HIS A 538 1.71 -4.76 22.77
C HIS A 538 1.41 -3.43 22.08
N THR A 539 2.41 -2.86 21.41
CA THR A 539 2.29 -1.55 20.79
C THR A 539 3.29 -1.40 19.61
N VAL A 540 3.01 -0.49 18.70
CA VAL A 540 3.96 -0.10 17.63
C VAL A 540 5.08 0.82 18.13
N TYR A 541 4.97 1.35 19.34
CA TYR A 541 5.98 2.22 19.93
C TYR A 541 7.10 1.40 20.58
N SER A 542 8.34 1.63 20.17
CA SER A 542 9.49 0.95 20.78
C SER A 542 9.70 1.37 22.24
N THR A 543 10.47 0.58 22.98
CA THR A 543 10.84 0.93 24.36
C THR A 543 11.61 2.24 24.47
N ASP A 544 12.36 2.59 23.40
CA ASP A 544 13.23 3.77 23.33
C ASP A 544 12.54 4.98 22.69
N CYS A 545 11.22 4.90 22.39
CA CYS A 545 10.48 6.01 21.80
C CYS A 545 10.34 7.17 22.79
N SER A 546 10.29 8.39 22.26
CA SER A 546 10.13 9.62 23.08
C SER A 546 8.67 9.89 23.46
N GLU A 547 7.74 9.16 22.87
CA GLU A 547 6.31 9.34 23.09
C GLU A 547 5.87 8.71 24.43
N THR A 548 4.96 9.39 25.13
CA THR A 548 4.25 8.83 26.28
C THR A 548 3.12 7.92 25.79
N VAL A 549 3.18 6.64 26.15
CA VAL A 549 2.24 5.61 25.67
C VAL A 549 1.50 4.95 26.82
N PHE A 550 0.18 5.04 26.81
CA PHE A 550 -0.68 4.45 27.82
C PHE A 550 -1.41 3.22 27.29
N CYS A 551 -1.66 2.23 28.18
CA CYS A 551 -2.61 1.18 27.89
C CYS A 551 -4.01 1.77 27.69
N GLU A 552 -4.91 1.03 27.06
CA GLU A 552 -6.26 1.49 26.72
C GLU A 552 -6.99 2.07 27.93
N GLU A 553 -7.00 1.36 29.06
CA GLU A 553 -7.68 1.81 30.27
C GLU A 553 -7.14 3.14 30.81
N CYS A 554 -5.81 3.29 30.87
CA CYS A 554 -5.18 4.53 31.34
C CYS A 554 -5.40 5.68 30.34
N TYR A 555 -5.37 5.37 29.05
CA TYR A 555 -5.60 6.36 27.99
C TYR A 555 -7.03 6.90 28.01
N LEU A 556 -8.02 6.02 28.11
CA LEU A 556 -9.43 6.42 28.15
C LEU A 556 -9.73 7.29 29.38
N LYS A 557 -9.17 6.99 30.55
CA LYS A 557 -9.33 7.82 31.77
C LYS A 557 -8.72 9.22 31.63
N GLU A 558 -7.78 9.43 30.71
CA GLU A 558 -7.11 10.72 30.49
C GLU A 558 -7.81 11.58 29.45
N VAL A 559 -8.46 10.94 28.47
CA VAL A 559 -8.99 11.59 27.27
C VAL A 559 -10.53 11.77 27.35
N TYR A 560 -11.21 10.97 28.15
CA TYR A 560 -12.67 11.03 28.37
C TYR A 560 -12.99 11.42 29.83
#